data_42517833cf8f7dca3332ca1e9ae9d97f
#
_entry.id   42517833cf8f7dca3332ca1e9ae9d97f
#
_cell.length_a   1.000
_cell.length_b   1.000
_cell.length_c   1.000
_cell.angle_alpha   90.00
_cell.angle_beta   90.00
_cell.angle_gamma   90.00
#
_symmetry.space_group_name_H-M   'P 1'
#
loop_
_entity.id
_entity.type
_entity.pdbx_description
1 polymer ?
#
loop_
_entity_poly.entity_id
_entity_poly.type
_entity_poly.pdbx_seq_one_letter_code
_entity_poly.pdbx_strand_id
1 'polypeptide(L)'
;VILEFMELDKSQLPDDYALYQNYPNPFNPITNLSYDLPKDSGVKITIYDMMGNAVNTLVSKQQSAGKKTVQWDATNDLGQKVSAGLYIYTIKTESFSDTKKMILLK
;
A
#
# COMPACT_ATOMS: atom_id res chain seq x y z
N VAL A 1 27.36 -13.73 -17.56
CA VAL A 1 26.73 -13.98 -18.75
C VAL A 1 25.26 -13.57 -18.66
N ILE A 2 24.46 -13.92 -19.66
CA ILE A 2 23.05 -13.50 -19.72
C ILE A 2 22.26 -13.88 -18.46
N LEU A 3 22.50 -15.06 -17.92
CA LEU A 3 21.81 -15.50 -16.71
C LEU A 3 22.08 -14.60 -15.53
N GLU A 4 23.24 -13.99 -15.46
CA GLU A 4 23.56 -13.08 -14.36
C GLU A 4 22.72 -11.82 -14.42
N PHE A 5 22.39 -11.36 -15.62
CA PHE A 5 21.50 -10.22 -15.79
C PHE A 5 20.04 -10.57 -15.56
N MET A 6 19.69 -11.82 -15.69
CA MET A 6 18.33 -12.29 -15.49
C MET A 6 18.04 -12.61 -14.03
N GLU A 7 19.07 -12.83 -13.24
CA GLU A 7 18.91 -13.09 -11.82
C GLU A 7 18.60 -11.80 -11.10
N LEU A 8 17.68 -11.89 -10.14
CA LEU A 8 17.37 -10.79 -9.26
C LEU A 8 18.56 -10.53 -8.35
N ASP A 9 19.05 -9.31 -8.35
CA ASP A 9 20.09 -8.89 -7.42
C ASP A 9 19.48 -8.76 -6.03
N LYS A 10 19.78 -9.70 -5.16
CA LYS A 10 19.23 -9.74 -3.80
C LYS A 10 19.63 -8.54 -2.96
N SER A 11 20.74 -7.87 -3.30
CA SER A 11 21.14 -6.67 -2.59
C SER A 11 20.17 -5.51 -2.81
N GLN A 12 19.33 -5.58 -3.84
CA GLN A 12 18.31 -4.57 -4.14
C GLN A 12 16.96 -4.88 -3.53
N LEU A 13 16.80 -6.06 -2.91
CA LEU A 13 15.57 -6.40 -2.22
C LEU A 13 15.55 -5.76 -0.84
N PRO A 14 14.37 -5.37 -0.35
CA PRO A 14 14.25 -4.93 1.03
C PRO A 14 14.64 -6.03 1.99
N ASP A 15 15.29 -5.66 3.09
CA ASP A 15 15.64 -6.61 4.15
C ASP A 15 14.44 -6.96 5.02
N ASP A 16 13.52 -6.01 5.17
CA ASP A 16 12.35 -6.15 6.05
C ASP A 16 11.10 -5.67 5.35
N TYR A 17 9.95 -6.08 5.90
CA TYR A 17 8.69 -5.46 5.54
C TYR A 17 8.66 -4.03 6.03
N ALA A 18 8.02 -3.15 5.27
CA ALA A 18 7.80 -1.77 5.67
C ALA A 18 6.56 -1.22 4.99
N LEU A 19 5.87 -0.33 5.70
CA LEU A 19 4.79 0.46 5.14
C LEU A 19 5.18 1.92 5.34
N TYR A 20 5.20 2.69 4.25
CA TYR A 20 5.61 4.09 4.29
C TYR A 20 4.41 5.02 4.36
N GLN A 21 4.65 6.21 4.87
CA GLN A 21 3.65 7.26 4.84
C GLN A 21 3.29 7.56 3.39
N ASN A 22 1.99 7.67 3.12
CA ASN A 22 1.52 7.99 1.78
C ASN A 22 2.05 9.35 1.32
N TYR A 23 2.22 9.51 0.01
CA TYR A 23 2.68 10.77 -0.55
C TYR A 23 1.90 11.09 -1.84
N PRO A 24 1.40 12.30 -1.98
CA PRO A 24 1.38 13.40 -1.01
C PRO A 24 0.45 13.14 0.18
N ASN A 25 0.72 13.83 1.28
CA ASN A 25 -0.12 13.79 2.47
C ASN A 25 0.00 15.14 3.19
N PRO A 26 -1.07 15.96 3.30
CA PRO A 26 -2.42 15.70 2.77
C PRO A 26 -2.46 15.58 1.25
N PHE A 27 -3.52 14.98 0.73
CA PHE A 27 -3.62 14.74 -0.71
C PHE A 27 -4.99 15.16 -1.24
N ASN A 28 -5.07 15.36 -2.58
CA ASN A 28 -6.31 15.78 -3.25
C ASN A 28 -6.25 15.48 -4.74
N PRO A 29 -6.97 14.53 -5.26
CA PRO A 29 -7.60 13.39 -4.57
C PRO A 29 -6.73 12.15 -4.58
N ILE A 30 -5.51 12.22 -5.12
CA ILE A 30 -4.68 11.06 -5.42
C ILE A 30 -3.46 11.03 -4.50
N THR A 31 -3.17 9.84 -3.97
CA THR A 31 -1.98 9.59 -3.18
C THR A 31 -1.40 8.23 -3.50
N ASN A 32 -0.12 8.05 -3.22
CA ASN A 32 0.56 6.79 -3.42
C ASN A 32 0.95 6.18 -2.08
N LEU A 33 0.68 4.90 -1.93
CA LEU A 33 1.08 4.12 -0.77
C LEU A 33 2.22 3.21 -1.21
N SER A 34 3.36 3.33 -0.53
CA SER A 34 4.54 2.52 -0.84
C SER A 34 4.82 1.55 0.29
N TYR A 35 5.29 0.37 -0.07
CA TYR A 35 5.59 -0.67 0.90
C TYR A 35 6.67 -1.59 0.36
N ASP A 36 7.37 -2.25 1.29
CA ASP A 36 8.48 -3.15 0.98
C ASP A 36 8.11 -4.57 1.34
N LEU A 37 8.46 -5.51 0.46
CA LEU A 37 8.30 -6.94 0.68
C LEU A 37 9.68 -7.61 0.57
N PRO A 38 10.20 -8.18 1.66
CA PRO A 38 11.50 -8.85 1.60
C PRO A 38 11.45 -10.19 0.86
N LYS A 39 10.26 -10.75 0.72
CA LYS A 39 10.02 -12.00 0.01
C LYS A 39 8.64 -11.98 -0.62
N ASP A 40 8.39 -12.94 -1.50
CA ASP A 40 7.06 -13.09 -2.10
C ASP A 40 6.04 -13.28 -0.99
N SER A 41 4.96 -12.53 -1.04
CA SER A 41 3.98 -12.47 0.06
C SER A 41 2.58 -12.26 -0.46
N GLY A 42 1.60 -12.84 0.22
CA GLY A 42 0.22 -12.46 0.07
C GLY A 42 0.03 -11.10 0.76
N VAL A 43 -0.52 -10.14 0.05
CA VAL A 43 -0.63 -8.76 0.53
C VAL A 43 -2.09 -8.32 0.51
N LYS A 44 -2.53 -7.72 1.60
CA LYS A 44 -3.83 -7.06 1.66
C LYS A 44 -3.64 -5.65 2.18
N ILE A 45 -4.06 -4.66 1.39
CA ILE A 45 -4.03 -3.25 1.78
C ILE A 45 -5.46 -2.73 1.74
N THR A 46 -5.92 -2.24 2.88
CA THR A 46 -7.29 -1.78 3.07
C THR A 46 -7.30 -0.37 3.61
N ILE A 47 -8.20 0.45 3.08
CA ILE A 47 -8.47 1.81 3.56
C ILE A 47 -9.69 1.76 4.46
N TYR A 48 -9.62 2.40 5.62
CA TYR A 48 -10.72 2.51 6.57
C TYR A 48 -11.02 3.98 6.84
N ASP A 49 -12.27 4.27 7.12
CA ASP A 49 -12.65 5.57 7.65
C ASP A 49 -12.42 5.62 9.18
N MET A 50 -12.71 6.75 9.79
CA MET A 50 -12.47 6.94 11.23
C MET A 50 -13.43 6.16 12.12
N MET A 51 -14.49 5.62 11.55
CA MET A 51 -15.43 4.78 12.28
C MET A 51 -15.04 3.30 12.20
N GLY A 52 -13.96 2.99 11.47
CA GLY A 52 -13.50 1.61 11.32
C GLY A 52 -14.14 0.86 10.18
N ASN A 53 -14.94 1.52 9.35
CA ASN A 53 -15.56 0.88 8.19
C ASN A 53 -14.55 0.75 7.05
N ALA A 54 -14.50 -0.40 6.41
CA ALA A 54 -13.66 -0.59 5.23
C ALA A 54 -14.21 0.25 4.08
N VAL A 55 -13.35 1.07 3.49
CA VAL A 55 -13.70 1.96 2.39
C VAL A 55 -13.29 1.35 1.07
N ASN A 56 -12.07 0.87 0.98
CA ASN A 56 -11.53 0.32 -0.26
C ASN A 56 -10.46 -0.71 0.05
N THR A 57 -10.47 -1.82 -0.67
CA THR A 57 -9.38 -2.79 -0.64
C THR A 57 -8.55 -2.58 -1.89
N LEU A 58 -7.38 -1.97 -1.73
CA LEU A 58 -6.53 -1.61 -2.87
C LEU A 58 -5.75 -2.79 -3.42
N VAL A 59 -5.32 -3.69 -2.55
CA VAL A 59 -4.55 -4.87 -2.91
C VAL A 59 -5.07 -6.05 -2.11
N SER A 60 -5.24 -7.19 -2.78
CA SER A 60 -5.61 -8.45 -2.14
C SER A 60 -5.13 -9.58 -3.04
N LYS A 61 -3.82 -9.83 -3.05
CA LYS A 61 -3.23 -10.84 -3.93
C LYS A 61 -1.80 -11.15 -3.52
N GLN A 62 -1.29 -12.22 -4.11
CA GLN A 62 0.12 -12.58 -3.99
C GLN A 62 0.96 -11.61 -4.82
N GLN A 63 2.04 -11.12 -4.23
CA GLN A 63 2.99 -10.22 -4.91
C GLN A 63 4.41 -10.69 -4.72
N SER A 64 5.25 -10.42 -5.70
CA SER A 64 6.68 -10.74 -5.63
C SER A 64 7.40 -9.79 -4.67
N ALA A 65 8.54 -10.25 -4.16
CA ALA A 65 9.42 -9.43 -3.34
C ALA A 65 9.81 -8.15 -4.05
N GLY A 66 10.04 -7.08 -3.32
CA GLY A 66 10.52 -5.83 -3.86
C GLY A 66 9.85 -4.61 -3.25
N LYS A 67 10.17 -3.45 -3.80
CA LYS A 67 9.54 -2.18 -3.44
C LYS A 67 8.28 -2.02 -4.29
N LYS A 68 7.16 -1.77 -3.64
CA LYS A 68 5.85 -1.72 -4.27
C LYS A 68 5.18 -0.37 -4.03
N THR A 69 4.31 0.00 -4.93
CA THR A 69 3.50 1.22 -4.80
C THR A 69 2.11 0.95 -5.35
N VAL A 70 1.09 1.45 -4.66
CA VAL A 70 -0.28 1.42 -5.13
C VAL A 70 -0.89 2.80 -4.94
N GLN A 71 -1.76 3.19 -5.87
CA GLN A 71 -2.40 4.50 -5.84
C GLN A 71 -3.81 4.40 -5.31
N TRP A 72 -4.21 5.38 -4.51
CA TRP A 72 -5.60 5.55 -4.12
C TRP A 72 -6.11 6.90 -4.62
N ASP A 73 -7.27 6.87 -5.24
CA ASP A 73 -7.90 8.04 -5.85
C ASP A 73 -9.10 8.56 -5.06
N ALA A 74 -9.15 8.25 -3.77
CA ALA A 74 -10.21 8.69 -2.86
C ALA A 74 -11.60 8.15 -3.22
N THR A 75 -11.65 6.90 -3.70
CA THR A 75 -12.91 6.22 -3.99
C THR A 75 -13.09 5.00 -3.10
N ASN A 76 -14.34 4.60 -2.89
CA ASN A 76 -14.67 3.36 -2.22
C ASN A 76 -14.63 2.18 -3.20
N ASP A 77 -14.97 0.98 -2.72
CA ASP A 77 -14.96 -0.23 -3.55
C ASP A 77 -15.95 -0.17 -4.72
N LEU A 78 -16.94 0.71 -4.64
CA LEU A 78 -17.92 0.90 -5.71
C LEU A 78 -17.51 1.99 -6.70
N GLY A 79 -16.32 2.56 -6.53
CA GLY A 79 -15.83 3.63 -7.40
C GLY A 79 -16.41 5.00 -7.10
N GLN A 80 -17.10 5.15 -5.99
CA GLN A 80 -17.69 6.43 -5.58
C GLN A 80 -16.71 7.25 -4.77
N LYS A 81 -16.66 8.56 -4.99
CA LYS A 81 -15.78 9.45 -4.24
C LYS A 81 -16.20 9.52 -2.79
N VAL A 82 -15.22 9.53 -1.89
CA VAL A 82 -15.46 9.63 -0.46
C VAL A 82 -15.18 11.05 0.03
N SER A 83 -15.70 11.36 1.23
CA SER A 83 -15.59 12.69 1.82
C SER A 83 -14.17 13.02 2.22
N ALA A 84 -13.82 14.31 2.21
CA ALA A 84 -12.59 14.79 2.81
C ALA A 84 -12.53 14.40 4.29
N GLY A 85 -11.35 14.15 4.79
CA GLY A 85 -11.17 13.81 6.19
C GLY A 85 -9.99 12.88 6.41
N LEU A 86 -9.97 12.31 7.60
CA LEU A 86 -8.91 11.40 8.03
C LEU A 86 -9.27 9.96 7.68
N TYR A 87 -8.32 9.27 7.08
CA TYR A 87 -8.44 7.85 6.73
C TYR A 87 -7.27 7.08 7.29
N ILE A 88 -7.47 5.79 7.45
CA ILE A 88 -6.45 4.87 7.96
C ILE A 88 -6.23 3.81 6.90
N TYR A 89 -4.97 3.44 6.66
CA TYR A 89 -4.67 2.31 5.78
C TYR A 89 -3.80 1.31 6.51
N THR A 90 -4.07 0.03 6.23
CA THR A 90 -3.32 -1.08 6.81
C THR A 90 -2.79 -1.97 5.72
N ILE A 91 -1.60 -2.52 5.96
CA ILE A 91 -1.06 -3.63 5.19
C ILE A 91 -1.06 -4.88 6.07
N LYS A 92 -1.41 -6.01 5.48
CA LYS A 92 -1.31 -7.32 6.14
C LYS A 92 -0.68 -8.33 5.20
N THR A 93 0.27 -9.09 5.74
CA THR A 93 0.87 -10.27 5.09
C THR A 93 0.81 -11.41 6.10
N GLU A 94 1.38 -12.57 5.75
CA GLU A 94 1.41 -13.71 6.69
C GLU A 94 2.18 -13.40 7.97
N SER A 95 3.18 -12.50 7.90
CA SER A 95 4.08 -12.27 9.02
C SER A 95 4.26 -10.81 9.39
N PHE A 96 3.49 -9.91 8.77
CA PHE A 96 3.66 -8.48 9.00
C PHE A 96 2.32 -7.75 8.91
N SER A 97 2.14 -6.75 9.75
CA SER A 97 1.05 -5.80 9.61
C SER A 97 1.47 -4.44 10.14
N ASP A 98 0.98 -3.39 9.52
CA ASP A 98 1.23 -2.02 9.94
C ASP A 98 0.07 -1.13 9.53
N THR A 99 -0.06 0.00 10.22
CA THR A 99 -1.17 0.93 10.02
C THR A 99 -0.66 2.36 10.03
N LYS A 100 -1.18 3.17 9.12
CA LYS A 100 -0.85 4.59 9.05
C LYS A 100 -2.08 5.42 8.78
N LYS A 101 -1.97 6.72 9.05
CA LYS A 101 -3.06 7.70 8.84
C LYS A 101 -2.73 8.57 7.66
N MET A 102 -3.77 9.08 7.01
CA MET A 102 -3.63 10.02 5.90
C MET A 102 -4.79 10.98 5.88
N ILE A 103 -4.59 12.15 5.27
CA ILE A 103 -5.60 13.22 5.23
C ILE A 103 -5.96 13.52 3.78
N LEU A 104 -7.25 13.37 3.47
CA LEU A 104 -7.81 13.73 2.18
C LEU A 104 -8.38 15.14 2.27
N LEU A 105 -7.85 16.02 1.43
CA LEU A 105 -8.38 17.36 1.26
C LEU A 105 -9.37 17.39 0.11
N LYS A 106 -10.15 18.43 0.11
CA LYS A 106 -11.13 18.59 -0.95
C LYS A 106 -10.85 19.82 -1.77
#